data_a681fa40581f0a97e1e0b0a714d5d6db
#
_entry.id   a681fa40581f0a97e1e0b0a714d5d6db
#
_cell.length_a   1.000
_cell.length_b   1.000
_cell.length_c   1.000
_cell.angle_alpha   90.00
_cell.angle_beta   90.00
_cell.angle_gamma   90.00
#
_symmetry.space_group_name_H-M   'P 1'
#
loop_
_entity.id
_entity.type
_entity.pdbx_description
1 polymer ?
#
loop_
_entity_poly.entity_id
_entity_poly.type
_entity_poly.pdbx_seq_one_letter_code
_entity_poly.pdbx_strand_id
1 'polypeptide(L)'
;MTRGGGASVVIVGGGVTGLSAGWWLARAGVDVVVLEKGIIGWEASGRNGGGATHVYSPLGLEEQRLWPQMDALLGYPTEYAPQRIKVALSEDQLALYRRNAEIAGERGFRSEPLDPTQLRELVPIVGDTAIGGLYLHFGGHANPQRTVQAYAWALQDLGGRICQHTTVTGFQASAGRVTAVETDGGTFGADVVVVAAGPQTGLLAGMLGVSLPLAPARAEMICTEPLPLMAVGGVDGNGLYGRQTRRGNLVYGGGPHEWIEVSGMTAPEQPSTPLLRNLSRRLAELFPGAAHLRLIRSWAGIVENTPDGLPVIDRLSDPANVVIATMSSVGFGLSPASGKAISELVVHGQCRVADLTALRLARFADLAPDWRARLGWVPVPEPAPV
;
A
#
# COMPACT_ATOMS: atom_id res chain seq x y z
N MET A 1 -12.74 33.19 -1.52
CA MET A 1 -11.46 33.30 -2.25
C MET A 1 -11.29 32.04 -3.06
N THR A 2 -11.50 32.15 -4.35
CA THR A 2 -11.36 31.03 -5.31
C THR A 2 -9.90 30.62 -5.36
N ARG A 3 -9.52 29.53 -4.69
CA ARG A 3 -8.23 28.87 -4.88
C ARG A 3 -8.28 27.98 -6.14
N GLY A 4 -8.53 28.58 -7.27
CA GLY A 4 -8.49 27.94 -8.56
C GLY A 4 -7.12 28.15 -9.20
N GLY A 5 -6.27 27.16 -9.20
CA GLY A 5 -5.03 27.15 -9.95
C GLY A 5 -4.95 25.88 -10.77
N GLY A 6 -4.89 25.99 -12.10
CA GLY A 6 -4.68 24.84 -12.97
C GLY A 6 -3.30 24.22 -12.74
N ALA A 7 -3.15 22.94 -13.07
CA ALA A 7 -1.88 22.22 -13.18
C ALA A 7 -1.95 21.34 -14.43
N SER A 8 -0.78 21.00 -14.99
CA SER A 8 -0.74 20.03 -16.09
C SER A 8 -1.28 18.67 -15.65
N VAL A 9 -0.97 18.27 -14.39
CA VAL A 9 -1.50 17.04 -13.80
C VAL A 9 -2.11 17.31 -12.44
N VAL A 10 -3.39 16.93 -12.28
CA VAL A 10 -4.09 16.91 -11.01
C VAL A 10 -4.16 15.47 -10.50
N ILE A 11 -3.62 15.23 -9.31
CA ILE A 11 -3.66 13.92 -8.65
C ILE A 11 -4.68 13.95 -7.51
N VAL A 12 -5.61 13.01 -7.51
CA VAL A 12 -6.63 12.85 -6.48
C VAL A 12 -6.20 11.75 -5.52
N GLY A 13 -5.88 12.14 -4.30
CA GLY A 13 -5.40 11.27 -3.22
C GLY A 13 -3.96 11.53 -2.81
N GLY A 14 -3.77 11.99 -1.57
CA GLY A 14 -2.48 12.24 -0.90
C GLY A 14 -1.92 11.02 -0.16
N GLY A 15 -2.30 9.82 -0.59
CA GLY A 15 -1.68 8.58 -0.17
C GLY A 15 -0.31 8.36 -0.83
N VAL A 16 0.40 7.30 -0.43
CA VAL A 16 1.74 7.00 -0.92
C VAL A 16 1.80 6.82 -2.45
N THR A 17 0.76 6.28 -3.06
CA THR A 17 0.68 6.11 -4.52
C THR A 17 0.58 7.45 -5.24
N GLY A 18 -0.32 8.33 -4.79
CA GLY A 18 -0.48 9.66 -5.40
C GLY A 18 0.74 10.56 -5.17
N LEU A 19 1.32 10.54 -3.97
CA LEU A 19 2.53 11.31 -3.66
C LEU A 19 3.74 10.81 -4.45
N SER A 20 3.92 9.51 -4.58
CA SER A 20 4.99 8.93 -5.40
C SER A 20 4.81 9.28 -6.88
N ALA A 21 3.60 9.13 -7.42
CA ALA A 21 3.31 9.54 -8.81
C ALA A 21 3.59 11.03 -9.02
N GLY A 22 3.15 11.88 -8.09
CA GLY A 22 3.39 13.32 -8.13
C GLY A 22 4.88 13.66 -8.12
N TRP A 23 5.66 13.02 -7.26
CA TRP A 23 7.10 13.24 -7.20
C TRP A 23 7.81 12.81 -8.49
N TRP A 24 7.48 11.63 -9.06
CA TRP A 24 8.07 11.19 -10.32
C TRP A 24 7.69 12.10 -11.49
N LEU A 25 6.45 12.61 -11.52
CA LEU A 25 5.99 13.58 -12.52
C LEU A 25 6.71 14.94 -12.38
N ALA A 26 6.79 15.48 -11.16
CA ALA A 26 7.52 16.72 -10.91
C ALA A 26 9.01 16.59 -11.27
N ARG A 27 9.62 15.45 -10.98
CA ARG A 27 10.99 15.12 -11.38
C ARG A 27 11.16 15.06 -12.91
N ALA A 28 10.11 14.73 -13.65
CA ALA A 28 10.07 14.79 -15.12
C ALA A 28 9.75 16.21 -15.66
N GLY A 29 9.66 17.23 -14.80
CA GLY A 29 9.38 18.61 -15.16
C GLY A 29 7.91 18.94 -15.38
N VAL A 30 6.99 18.09 -14.92
CA VAL A 30 5.55 18.29 -15.04
C VAL A 30 5.04 19.13 -13.86
N ASP A 31 4.17 20.13 -14.13
CA ASP A 31 3.46 20.88 -13.07
C ASP A 31 2.37 19.99 -12.47
N VAL A 32 2.45 19.76 -11.15
CA VAL A 32 1.61 18.80 -10.41
C VAL A 32 0.94 19.45 -9.22
N VAL A 33 -0.34 19.15 -9.04
CA VAL A 33 -1.06 19.38 -7.79
C VAL A 33 -1.65 18.07 -7.27
N VAL A 34 -1.45 17.78 -5.98
CA VAL A 34 -2.08 16.66 -5.27
C VAL A 34 -3.22 17.22 -4.41
N LEU A 35 -4.42 16.66 -4.56
CA LEU A 35 -5.60 16.99 -3.78
C LEU A 35 -5.85 15.88 -2.77
N GLU A 36 -5.90 16.23 -1.49
CA GLU A 36 -6.12 15.30 -0.38
C GLU A 36 -7.27 15.77 0.49
N LYS A 37 -8.27 14.90 0.72
CA LYS A 37 -9.48 15.22 1.51
C LYS A 37 -9.16 15.56 2.98
N GLY A 38 -8.15 14.91 3.55
CA GLY A 38 -7.70 15.09 4.93
C GLY A 38 -6.26 15.56 4.98
N ILE A 39 -5.42 14.78 5.66
CA ILE A 39 -3.97 14.97 5.73
C ILE A 39 -3.27 13.88 4.95
N ILE A 40 -2.17 14.22 4.29
CA ILE A 40 -1.38 13.25 3.53
C ILE A 40 -1.02 12.01 4.36
N GLY A 41 -1.19 10.84 3.75
CA GLY A 41 -0.80 9.56 4.36
C GLY A 41 -1.60 9.17 5.60
N TRP A 42 -2.67 9.87 5.96
CA TRP A 42 -3.46 9.58 7.15
C TRP A 42 -4.14 8.21 7.10
N GLU A 43 -4.60 7.79 5.93
CA GLU A 43 -5.26 6.51 5.71
C GLU A 43 -4.24 5.34 5.67
N ALA A 44 -4.51 4.27 4.93
CA ALA A 44 -3.69 3.06 4.87
C ALA A 44 -2.19 3.32 4.65
N SER A 45 -1.84 4.39 3.92
CA SER A 45 -0.45 4.71 3.56
C SER A 45 0.45 4.99 4.75
N GLY A 46 -0.06 5.60 5.82
CA GLY A 46 0.69 5.84 7.06
C GLY A 46 0.43 4.80 8.16
N ARG A 47 -0.47 3.83 7.93
CA ARG A 47 -1.00 2.93 8.95
C ARG A 47 -0.64 1.46 8.75
N ASN A 48 0.19 1.13 7.76
CA ASN A 48 0.58 -0.23 7.40
C ASN A 48 1.83 -0.72 8.13
N GLY A 49 2.20 -2.00 7.90
CA GLY A 49 3.37 -2.64 8.46
C GLY A 49 4.71 -2.23 7.84
N GLY A 50 4.70 -1.50 6.73
CA GLY A 50 5.91 -1.02 6.06
C GLY A 50 6.60 -2.05 5.17
N GLY A 51 5.97 -3.17 4.85
CA GLY A 51 6.58 -4.23 4.04
C GLY A 51 6.77 -3.82 2.57
N ALA A 52 7.90 -4.23 1.99
CA ALA A 52 8.29 -4.01 0.60
C ALA A 52 8.83 -5.34 0.03
N THR A 53 7.92 -6.26 -0.34
CA THR A 53 8.27 -7.64 -0.74
C THR A 53 7.20 -8.21 -1.70
N HIS A 54 6.96 -7.52 -2.82
CA HIS A 54 5.87 -7.87 -3.75
C HIS A 54 6.41 -8.45 -5.06
N VAL A 55 7.28 -9.45 -4.96
CA VAL A 55 7.98 -10.07 -6.10
C VAL A 55 7.06 -10.72 -7.14
N TYR A 56 5.82 -11.01 -6.80
CA TYR A 56 4.83 -11.57 -7.73
C TYR A 56 4.14 -10.50 -8.60
N SER A 57 4.21 -9.22 -8.20
CA SER A 57 3.68 -8.11 -8.99
C SER A 57 4.53 -7.90 -10.26
N PRO A 58 3.93 -7.50 -11.39
CA PRO A 58 4.68 -7.01 -12.55
C PRO A 58 5.67 -5.88 -12.21
N LEU A 59 5.38 -5.11 -11.15
CA LEU A 59 6.22 -4.02 -10.64
C LEU A 59 7.30 -4.50 -9.65
N GLY A 60 7.32 -5.78 -9.28
CA GLY A 60 8.16 -6.29 -8.17
C GLY A 60 9.66 -6.14 -8.42
N LEU A 61 10.15 -6.32 -9.65
CA LEU A 61 11.57 -6.11 -9.97
C LEU A 61 11.97 -4.64 -9.78
N GLU A 62 11.15 -3.72 -10.25
CA GLU A 62 11.42 -2.28 -10.10
C GLU A 62 11.25 -1.84 -8.64
N GLU A 63 10.31 -2.40 -7.90
CA GLU A 63 10.19 -2.21 -6.45
C GLU A 63 11.52 -2.52 -5.74
N GLN A 64 12.06 -3.71 -5.99
CA GLN A 64 13.31 -4.17 -5.35
C GLN A 64 14.51 -3.33 -5.76
N ARG A 65 14.54 -2.87 -7.00
CA ARG A 65 15.60 -2.02 -7.52
C ARG A 65 15.58 -0.61 -6.89
N LEU A 66 14.38 -0.06 -6.66
CA LEU A 66 14.22 1.34 -6.23
C LEU A 66 14.36 1.51 -4.71
N TRP A 67 13.78 0.62 -3.90
CA TRP A 67 13.77 0.82 -2.45
C TRP A 67 15.12 1.15 -1.82
N PRO A 68 16.23 0.45 -2.13
CA PRO A 68 17.54 0.78 -1.56
C PRO A 68 18.06 2.18 -1.90
N GLN A 69 17.49 2.81 -2.94
CA GLN A 69 17.92 4.11 -3.45
C GLN A 69 17.01 5.25 -2.98
N MET A 70 15.84 4.94 -2.39
CA MET A 70 14.79 5.94 -2.16
C MET A 70 15.22 7.08 -1.24
N ASP A 71 15.98 6.81 -0.17
CA ASP A 71 16.47 7.86 0.72
C ASP A 71 17.33 8.88 -0.05
N ALA A 72 18.23 8.40 -0.91
CA ALA A 72 19.09 9.26 -1.74
C ALA A 72 18.30 9.98 -2.84
N LEU A 73 17.33 9.31 -3.46
CA LEU A 73 16.52 9.88 -4.54
C LEU A 73 15.57 10.97 -4.03
N LEU A 74 14.99 10.78 -2.85
CA LEU A 74 14.07 11.72 -2.23
C LEU A 74 14.79 12.85 -1.48
N GLY A 75 16.03 12.62 -1.03
CA GLY A 75 16.74 13.53 -0.13
C GLY A 75 16.26 13.49 1.32
N TYR A 76 15.37 12.55 1.65
CA TYR A 76 14.74 12.41 2.96
C TYR A 76 14.68 10.93 3.38
N PRO A 77 14.85 10.62 4.68
CA PRO A 77 14.89 9.24 5.14
C PRO A 77 13.52 8.57 5.12
N THR A 78 13.44 7.39 4.54
CA THR A 78 12.28 6.48 4.62
C THR A 78 12.43 5.48 5.76
N GLU A 79 13.61 5.39 6.36
CA GLU A 79 14.02 4.35 7.31
C GLU A 79 13.95 2.95 6.67
N TYR A 80 14.20 2.83 5.39
CA TYR A 80 14.26 1.54 4.73
C TYR A 80 15.37 0.66 5.33
N ALA A 81 15.02 -0.59 5.58
CA ALA A 81 15.93 -1.65 5.95
C ALA A 81 15.68 -2.86 5.04
N PRO A 82 16.75 -3.37 4.37
CA PRO A 82 16.61 -4.49 3.46
C PRO A 82 16.42 -5.81 4.21
N GLN A 83 16.05 -6.84 3.46
CA GLN A 83 15.94 -8.23 3.88
C GLN A 83 14.73 -8.51 4.77
N ARG A 84 14.29 -9.75 4.73
CA ARG A 84 13.20 -10.25 5.58
C ARG A 84 13.42 -11.70 5.95
N ILE A 85 12.78 -12.11 7.04
CA ILE A 85 12.72 -13.51 7.47
C ILE A 85 11.26 -13.97 7.46
N LYS A 86 11.01 -15.17 6.93
CA LYS A 86 9.74 -15.88 7.07
C LYS A 86 9.93 -16.99 8.12
N VAL A 87 9.12 -16.96 9.17
CA VAL A 87 9.14 -17.96 10.26
C VAL A 87 8.02 -18.96 10.07
N ALA A 88 8.34 -20.25 10.02
CA ALA A 88 7.38 -21.34 9.94
C ALA A 88 7.16 -22.00 11.32
N LEU A 89 5.89 -22.12 11.71
CA LEU A 89 5.44 -22.81 12.91
C LEU A 89 4.81 -24.19 12.58
N SER A 90 4.69 -24.53 11.29
CA SER A 90 4.19 -25.81 10.83
C SER A 90 4.85 -26.24 9.51
N GLU A 91 4.82 -27.54 9.21
CA GLU A 91 5.35 -28.08 7.96
C GLU A 91 4.62 -27.50 6.73
N ASP A 92 3.31 -27.26 6.82
CA ASP A 92 2.53 -26.64 5.73
C ASP A 92 3.02 -25.23 5.42
N GLN A 93 3.32 -24.43 6.47
CA GLN A 93 3.88 -23.09 6.30
C GLN A 93 5.27 -23.17 5.66
N LEU A 94 6.12 -24.08 6.12
CA LEU A 94 7.45 -24.25 5.58
C LEU A 94 7.42 -24.71 4.12
N ALA A 95 6.53 -25.64 3.78
CA ALA A 95 6.31 -26.10 2.41
C ALA A 95 5.81 -24.98 1.50
N LEU A 96 4.86 -24.16 2.01
CA LEU A 96 4.39 -22.98 1.28
C LEU A 96 5.51 -21.97 1.01
N TYR A 97 6.35 -21.69 2.02
CA TYR A 97 7.47 -20.75 1.85
C TYR A 97 8.50 -21.26 0.86
N ARG A 98 8.82 -22.57 0.88
CA ARG A 98 9.71 -23.18 -0.12
C ARG A 98 9.19 -23.03 -1.54
N ARG A 99 7.91 -23.34 -1.78
CA ARG A 99 7.29 -23.14 -3.11
C ARG A 99 7.35 -21.68 -3.55
N ASN A 100 7.05 -20.75 -2.65
CA ASN A 100 7.13 -19.32 -2.95
C ASN A 100 8.57 -18.89 -3.24
N ALA A 101 9.56 -19.46 -2.56
CA ALA A 101 10.98 -19.21 -2.81
C ALA A 101 11.43 -19.70 -4.18
N GLU A 102 10.96 -20.88 -4.62
CA GLU A 102 11.22 -21.41 -5.96
C GLU A 102 10.68 -20.47 -7.05
N ILE A 103 9.41 -20.05 -6.94
CA ILE A 103 8.79 -19.11 -7.89
C ILE A 103 9.53 -17.75 -7.89
N ALA A 104 9.93 -17.26 -6.72
CA ALA A 104 10.73 -16.04 -6.63
C ALA A 104 12.12 -16.23 -7.27
N GLY A 105 12.74 -17.41 -7.10
CA GLY A 105 14.01 -17.79 -7.70
C GLY A 105 14.00 -17.77 -9.23
N GLU A 106 12.92 -18.22 -9.86
CA GLU A 106 12.73 -18.14 -11.32
C GLU A 106 12.75 -16.70 -11.83
N ARG A 107 12.45 -15.73 -10.96
CA ARG A 107 12.51 -14.29 -11.23
C ARG A 107 13.83 -13.63 -10.80
N GLY A 108 14.82 -14.43 -10.36
CA GLY A 108 16.12 -13.94 -9.94
C GLY A 108 16.22 -13.50 -8.48
N PHE A 109 15.20 -13.74 -7.65
CA PHE A 109 15.20 -13.39 -6.23
C PHE A 109 15.77 -14.53 -5.38
N ARG A 110 16.84 -14.24 -4.64
CA ARG A 110 17.53 -15.23 -3.82
C ARG A 110 16.91 -15.34 -2.42
N SER A 111 16.70 -16.58 -1.97
CA SER A 111 16.35 -16.90 -0.59
C SER A 111 17.15 -18.10 -0.09
N GLU A 112 17.30 -18.22 1.21
CA GLU A 112 18.02 -19.31 1.88
C GLU A 112 17.15 -19.94 2.96
N PRO A 113 17.07 -21.27 3.04
CA PRO A 113 16.41 -21.94 4.15
C PRO A 113 17.17 -21.67 5.45
N LEU A 114 16.44 -21.51 6.54
CA LEU A 114 16.97 -21.40 7.90
C LEU A 114 16.49 -22.61 8.69
N ASP A 115 17.44 -23.30 9.32
CA ASP A 115 17.11 -24.25 10.37
C ASP A 115 16.69 -23.54 11.67
N PRO A 116 16.13 -24.25 12.67
CA PRO A 116 15.68 -23.61 13.91
C PRO A 116 16.80 -22.92 14.71
N THR A 117 18.05 -23.38 14.59
CA THR A 117 19.20 -22.77 15.30
C THR A 117 19.59 -21.45 14.65
N GLN A 118 19.79 -21.44 13.34
CA GLN A 118 20.06 -20.24 12.55
C GLN A 118 18.96 -19.20 12.71
N LEU A 119 17.70 -19.68 12.76
CA LEU A 119 16.55 -18.77 12.93
C LEU A 119 16.59 -18.07 14.29
N ARG A 120 16.90 -18.79 15.39
CA ARG A 120 17.01 -18.20 16.73
C ARG A 120 18.19 -17.24 16.87
N GLU A 121 19.28 -17.48 16.17
CA GLU A 121 20.41 -16.53 16.14
C GLU A 121 20.01 -15.19 15.51
N LEU A 122 19.21 -15.21 14.44
CA LEU A 122 18.76 -14.01 13.74
C LEU A 122 17.56 -13.33 14.40
N VAL A 123 16.67 -14.13 15.02
CA VAL A 123 15.43 -13.71 15.66
C VAL A 123 15.35 -14.29 17.08
N PRO A 124 16.08 -13.73 18.05
CA PRO A 124 16.21 -14.33 19.39
C PRO A 124 14.90 -14.45 20.19
N ILE A 125 13.86 -13.73 19.78
CA ILE A 125 12.53 -13.74 20.43
C ILE A 125 11.61 -14.84 19.88
N VAL A 126 12.02 -15.55 18.80
CA VAL A 126 11.26 -16.68 18.28
C VAL A 126 11.40 -17.87 19.23
N GLY A 127 10.30 -18.61 19.42
CA GLY A 127 10.29 -19.73 20.36
C GLY A 127 10.74 -21.06 19.75
N ASP A 128 10.78 -22.08 20.59
CA ASP A 128 11.13 -23.45 20.20
C ASP A 128 10.07 -24.10 19.30
N THR A 129 8.89 -23.51 19.20
CA THR A 129 7.82 -23.92 18.29
C THR A 129 8.13 -23.62 16.82
N ALA A 130 9.09 -22.76 16.53
CA ALA A 130 9.52 -22.49 15.17
C ALA A 130 10.35 -23.67 14.62
N ILE A 131 9.85 -24.25 13.54
CA ILE A 131 10.47 -25.44 12.92
C ILE A 131 11.47 -25.10 11.82
N GLY A 132 11.61 -23.83 11.47
CA GLY A 132 12.51 -23.28 10.46
C GLY A 132 11.97 -22.03 9.81
N GLY A 133 12.61 -21.61 8.73
CA GLY A 133 12.21 -20.41 8.03
C GLY A 133 12.91 -20.19 6.70
N LEU A 134 12.75 -19.02 6.14
CA LEU A 134 13.49 -18.52 4.99
C LEU A 134 14.09 -17.16 5.27
N TYR A 135 15.34 -16.99 4.92
CA TYR A 135 16.00 -15.69 4.79
C TYR A 135 15.81 -15.17 3.36
N LEU A 136 15.21 -14.02 3.19
CA LEU A 136 14.99 -13.39 1.90
C LEU A 136 16.07 -12.32 1.70
N HIS A 137 16.95 -12.52 0.70
CA HIS A 137 17.96 -11.52 0.31
C HIS A 137 17.36 -10.35 -0.49
N PHE A 138 16.06 -10.33 -0.60
CA PHE A 138 15.26 -9.30 -1.27
C PHE A 138 14.17 -8.79 -0.35
N GLY A 139 13.48 -7.76 -0.79
CA GLY A 139 12.48 -7.11 0.03
C GLY A 139 13.10 -6.28 1.14
N GLY A 140 12.25 -5.88 2.04
CA GLY A 140 12.63 -5.06 3.18
C GLY A 140 11.40 -4.47 3.84
N HIS A 141 11.66 -3.47 4.65
CA HIS A 141 10.60 -2.67 5.27
C HIS A 141 11.05 -1.23 5.42
N ALA A 142 10.09 -0.30 5.46
CA ALA A 142 10.34 1.11 5.71
C ALA A 142 9.34 1.66 6.73
N ASN A 143 9.57 2.87 7.21
CA ASN A 143 8.62 3.57 8.08
C ASN A 143 7.53 4.24 7.23
N PRO A 144 6.25 3.85 7.37
CA PRO A 144 5.18 4.37 6.52
C PRO A 144 5.01 5.88 6.61
N GLN A 145 5.01 6.46 7.82
CA GLN A 145 4.85 7.89 8.00
C GLN A 145 6.04 8.66 7.45
N ARG A 146 7.28 8.16 7.68
CA ARG A 146 8.48 8.78 7.13
C ARG A 146 8.51 8.73 5.60
N THR A 147 8.10 7.62 5.03
CA THR A 147 8.04 7.45 3.56
C THR A 147 7.06 8.43 2.93
N VAL A 148 5.84 8.53 3.48
CA VAL A 148 4.84 9.51 3.00
C VAL A 148 5.38 10.93 3.10
N GLN A 149 5.97 11.29 4.25
CA GLN A 149 6.55 12.60 4.48
C GLN A 149 7.72 12.89 3.52
N ALA A 150 8.59 11.90 3.27
CA ALA A 150 9.71 12.01 2.34
C ALA A 150 9.22 12.30 0.91
N TYR A 151 8.22 11.58 0.42
CA TYR A 151 7.62 11.86 -0.88
C TYR A 151 7.00 13.26 -0.95
N ALA A 152 6.28 13.67 0.09
CA ALA A 152 5.63 14.97 0.12
C ALA A 152 6.63 16.13 0.08
N TRP A 153 7.68 16.06 0.90
CA TRP A 153 8.72 17.08 0.90
C TRP A 153 9.51 17.11 -0.41
N ALA A 154 9.92 15.94 -0.91
CA ALA A 154 10.64 15.86 -2.18
C ALA A 154 9.79 16.35 -3.37
N LEU A 155 8.46 16.14 -3.35
CA LEU A 155 7.55 16.71 -4.33
C LEU A 155 7.52 18.25 -4.24
N GLN A 156 7.42 18.79 -3.02
CA GLN A 156 7.39 20.24 -2.79
C GLN A 156 8.71 20.92 -3.16
N ASP A 157 9.86 20.28 -2.90
CA ASP A 157 11.18 20.78 -3.32
C ASP A 157 11.30 20.93 -4.85
N LEU A 158 10.56 20.11 -5.60
CA LEU A 158 10.47 20.20 -7.05
C LEU A 158 9.36 21.15 -7.55
N GLY A 159 8.73 21.92 -6.64
CA GLY A 159 7.67 22.86 -6.96
C GLY A 159 6.26 22.28 -7.05
N GLY A 160 6.09 20.98 -6.79
CA GLY A 160 4.77 20.36 -6.75
C GLY A 160 3.93 20.86 -5.57
N ARG A 161 2.63 21.00 -5.78
CA ARG A 161 1.69 21.54 -4.80
C ARG A 161 0.89 20.42 -4.13
N ILE A 162 0.65 20.54 -2.83
CA ILE A 162 -0.19 19.61 -2.06
C ILE A 162 -1.29 20.42 -1.37
N CYS A 163 -2.53 20.17 -1.73
CA CYS A 163 -3.73 20.78 -1.16
C CYS A 163 -4.39 19.77 -0.23
N GLN A 164 -4.12 19.88 1.06
CA GLN A 164 -4.80 19.10 2.11
C GLN A 164 -6.15 19.72 2.44
N HIS A 165 -7.02 18.95 3.08
CA HIS A 165 -8.39 19.36 3.42
C HIS A 165 -9.15 19.87 2.19
N THR A 166 -8.98 19.16 1.07
CA THR A 166 -9.56 19.49 -0.23
C THR A 166 -10.22 18.24 -0.80
N THR A 167 -11.53 18.12 -0.58
CA THR A 167 -12.29 16.94 -0.98
C THR A 167 -12.76 17.09 -2.42
N VAL A 168 -12.39 16.13 -3.27
CA VAL A 168 -12.92 16.06 -4.64
C VAL A 168 -14.38 15.64 -4.60
N THR A 169 -15.23 16.41 -5.28
CA THR A 169 -16.70 16.24 -5.31
C THR A 169 -17.22 15.90 -6.70
N GLY A 170 -16.41 16.11 -7.76
CA GLY A 170 -16.81 15.83 -9.12
C GLY A 170 -15.73 16.13 -10.15
N PHE A 171 -16.11 15.95 -11.41
CA PHE A 171 -15.27 16.22 -12.57
C PHE A 171 -16.07 16.94 -13.65
N GLN A 172 -15.49 17.99 -14.23
CA GLN A 172 -16.01 18.61 -15.43
C GLN A 172 -15.39 17.93 -16.65
N ALA A 173 -16.21 17.48 -17.58
CA ALA A 173 -15.74 16.81 -18.78
C ALA A 173 -16.33 17.45 -20.04
N SER A 174 -15.54 17.49 -21.10
CA SER A 174 -15.95 17.97 -22.43
C SER A 174 -15.19 17.18 -23.50
N ALA A 175 -15.88 16.79 -24.56
CA ALA A 175 -15.32 16.07 -25.70
C ALA A 175 -14.46 14.83 -25.31
N GLY A 176 -14.97 13.99 -24.38
CA GLY A 176 -14.28 12.76 -23.95
C GLY A 176 -13.03 13.01 -23.08
N ARG A 177 -12.90 14.18 -22.47
CA ARG A 177 -11.77 14.54 -21.61
C ARG A 177 -12.25 15.27 -20.35
N VAL A 178 -11.63 15.01 -19.21
CA VAL A 178 -11.78 15.84 -18.02
C VAL A 178 -11.01 17.15 -18.24
N THR A 179 -11.70 18.28 -18.03
CA THR A 179 -11.12 19.62 -18.14
C THR A 179 -10.82 20.24 -16.79
N ALA A 180 -11.52 19.78 -15.75
CA ALA A 180 -11.32 20.26 -14.39
C ALA A 180 -11.78 19.24 -13.34
N VAL A 181 -11.20 19.32 -12.15
CA VAL A 181 -11.58 18.57 -10.95
C VAL A 181 -12.30 19.53 -9.99
N GLU A 182 -13.51 19.17 -9.60
CA GLU A 182 -14.33 19.93 -8.66
C GLU A 182 -14.03 19.51 -7.21
N THR A 183 -13.95 20.47 -6.31
CA THR A 183 -13.70 20.24 -4.90
C THR A 183 -14.63 21.09 -4.03
N ASP A 184 -14.68 20.79 -2.74
CA ASP A 184 -15.36 21.61 -1.73
C ASP A 184 -14.76 23.01 -1.56
N GLY A 185 -13.50 23.21 -2.02
CA GLY A 185 -12.77 24.49 -1.96
C GLY A 185 -12.65 25.24 -3.30
N GLY A 186 -13.25 24.74 -4.38
CA GLY A 186 -13.17 25.33 -5.72
C GLY A 186 -12.80 24.31 -6.80
N THR A 187 -12.40 24.79 -7.97
CA THR A 187 -12.16 23.96 -9.15
C THR A 187 -10.71 24.06 -9.60
N PHE A 188 -10.11 22.92 -9.97
CA PHE A 188 -8.74 22.82 -10.50
C PHE A 188 -8.77 22.38 -11.96
N GLY A 189 -8.33 23.25 -12.88
CA GLY A 189 -8.13 22.87 -14.28
C GLY A 189 -7.04 21.80 -14.42
N ALA A 190 -7.21 20.84 -15.33
CA ALA A 190 -6.27 19.73 -15.52
C ALA A 190 -6.17 19.32 -16.99
N ASP A 191 -4.93 19.11 -17.48
CA ASP A 191 -4.68 18.44 -18.77
C ASP A 191 -4.80 16.92 -18.63
N VAL A 192 -4.32 16.38 -17.49
CA VAL A 192 -4.42 14.97 -17.10
C VAL A 192 -4.84 14.87 -15.64
N VAL A 193 -5.69 13.88 -15.34
CA VAL A 193 -6.09 13.54 -13.98
C VAL A 193 -5.59 12.14 -13.61
N VAL A 194 -4.99 12.01 -12.43
CA VAL A 194 -4.62 10.72 -11.83
C VAL A 194 -5.52 10.49 -10.61
N VAL A 195 -6.31 9.42 -10.62
CA VAL A 195 -7.16 9.04 -9.48
C VAL A 195 -6.48 7.92 -8.70
N ALA A 196 -5.95 8.25 -7.52
CA ALA A 196 -5.20 7.36 -6.63
C ALA A 196 -5.69 7.47 -5.17
N ALA A 197 -7.02 7.42 -4.99
CA ALA A 197 -7.73 7.75 -3.75
C ALA A 197 -8.00 6.53 -2.85
N GLY A 198 -7.19 5.44 -2.97
CA GLY A 198 -7.36 4.23 -2.18
C GLY A 198 -8.78 3.66 -2.29
N PRO A 199 -9.45 3.36 -1.17
CA PRO A 199 -10.78 2.75 -1.18
C PRO A 199 -11.86 3.63 -1.85
N GLN A 200 -11.66 4.96 -1.93
CA GLN A 200 -12.57 5.88 -2.61
C GLN A 200 -12.35 5.94 -4.13
N THR A 201 -11.31 5.30 -4.66
CA THR A 201 -11.04 5.29 -6.11
C THR A 201 -12.23 4.74 -6.90
N GLY A 202 -12.94 3.73 -6.37
CA GLY A 202 -14.13 3.19 -7.01
C GLY A 202 -15.29 4.18 -7.10
N LEU A 203 -15.51 4.99 -6.06
CA LEU A 203 -16.53 6.04 -6.05
C LEU A 203 -16.21 7.14 -7.09
N LEU A 204 -14.95 7.59 -7.10
CA LEU A 204 -14.50 8.62 -8.05
C LEU A 204 -14.50 8.11 -9.51
N ALA A 205 -14.15 6.83 -9.73
CA ALA A 205 -14.27 6.19 -11.03
C ALA A 205 -15.75 6.16 -11.51
N GLY A 206 -16.67 5.86 -10.59
CA GLY A 206 -18.11 5.91 -10.87
C GLY A 206 -18.60 7.27 -11.32
N MET A 207 -18.05 8.37 -10.78
CA MET A 207 -18.36 9.74 -11.24
C MET A 207 -17.87 10.01 -12.68
N LEU A 208 -16.92 9.22 -13.15
CA LEU A 208 -16.40 9.24 -14.52
C LEU A 208 -17.08 8.21 -15.44
N GLY A 209 -18.13 7.52 -14.97
CA GLY A 209 -18.83 6.47 -15.71
C GLY A 209 -18.07 5.14 -15.79
N VAL A 210 -17.04 4.93 -14.95
CA VAL A 210 -16.18 3.77 -14.98
C VAL A 210 -16.45 2.86 -13.78
N SER A 211 -16.73 1.59 -14.03
CA SER A 211 -16.86 0.58 -12.98
C SER A 211 -15.49 0.02 -12.60
N LEU A 212 -15.08 0.24 -11.36
CA LEU A 212 -13.85 -0.31 -10.78
C LEU A 212 -14.22 -1.26 -9.63
N PRO A 213 -14.02 -2.59 -9.77
CA PRO A 213 -14.40 -3.55 -8.73
C PRO A 213 -13.42 -3.49 -7.56
N LEU A 214 -13.88 -2.96 -6.44
CA LEU A 214 -13.11 -2.89 -5.19
C LEU A 214 -13.91 -3.46 -4.03
N ALA A 215 -13.21 -4.15 -3.13
CA ALA A 215 -13.72 -4.57 -1.84
C ALA A 215 -12.85 -3.94 -0.74
N PRO A 216 -13.35 -2.91 -0.05
CA PRO A 216 -12.65 -2.32 1.06
C PRO A 216 -12.62 -3.26 2.27
N ALA A 217 -11.51 -3.22 3.01
CA ALA A 217 -11.37 -3.99 4.24
C ALA A 217 -10.61 -3.18 5.30
N ARG A 218 -11.01 -3.37 6.55
CA ARG A 218 -10.31 -2.84 7.71
C ARG A 218 -9.14 -3.76 8.04
N ALA A 219 -7.92 -3.23 7.99
CA ALA A 219 -6.68 -3.87 8.40
C ALA A 219 -6.18 -3.24 9.69
N GLU A 220 -5.83 -4.06 10.66
CA GLU A 220 -5.43 -3.60 11.99
C GLU A 220 -3.96 -3.85 12.27
N MET A 221 -3.39 -2.97 13.08
CA MET A 221 -2.01 -3.00 13.52
C MET A 221 -1.93 -2.83 15.03
N ILE A 222 -0.94 -3.48 15.63
CA ILE A 222 -0.55 -3.34 17.03
C ILE A 222 0.91 -2.91 17.13
N CYS A 223 1.24 -2.22 18.20
CA CYS A 223 2.60 -1.78 18.53
C CYS A 223 2.91 -2.11 19.99
N THR A 224 4.05 -2.73 20.25
CA THR A 224 4.50 -3.12 21.60
C THR A 224 5.43 -2.09 22.23
N GLU A 225 5.74 -2.27 23.52
CA GLU A 225 6.93 -1.70 24.14
C GLU A 225 8.19 -2.11 23.35
N PRO A 226 9.29 -1.33 23.42
CA PRO A 226 10.50 -1.64 22.70
C PRO A 226 11.29 -2.80 23.35
N LEU A 227 12.06 -3.51 22.53
CA LEU A 227 13.06 -4.51 22.93
C LEU A 227 14.36 -4.26 22.15
N PRO A 228 15.47 -4.91 22.56
CA PRO A 228 16.73 -4.81 21.83
C PRO A 228 16.57 -5.12 20.34
N LEU A 229 17.34 -4.42 19.50
CA LEU A 229 17.25 -4.58 18.06
C LEU A 229 17.74 -5.97 17.61
N MET A 230 16.95 -6.60 16.76
CA MET A 230 17.31 -7.84 16.07
C MET A 230 18.19 -7.55 14.86
N ALA A 231 18.97 -8.55 14.42
CA ALA A 231 19.81 -8.43 13.22
C ALA A 231 18.98 -8.13 11.96
N VAL A 232 17.78 -8.73 11.85
CA VAL A 232 16.81 -8.47 10.78
C VAL A 232 15.47 -8.04 11.41
N GLY A 233 15.09 -6.78 11.21
CA GLY A 233 13.87 -6.25 11.79
C GLY A 233 12.59 -6.65 11.06
N GLY A 234 12.68 -7.11 9.82
CA GLY A 234 11.56 -7.56 8.99
C GLY A 234 11.29 -9.04 9.14
N VAL A 235 10.38 -9.43 10.03
CA VAL A 235 10.05 -10.85 10.29
C VAL A 235 8.56 -11.07 10.10
N ASP A 236 8.18 -12.04 9.25
CA ASP A 236 6.79 -12.44 9.04
C ASP A 236 6.61 -13.90 9.44
N GLY A 237 5.45 -14.25 9.92
CA GLY A 237 5.09 -15.63 10.29
C GLY A 237 3.72 -15.70 10.95
N ASN A 238 3.17 -16.90 11.12
CA ASN A 238 1.87 -17.10 11.76
C ASN A 238 0.74 -16.23 11.18
N GLY A 239 0.81 -15.94 9.85
CA GLY A 239 -0.12 -15.04 9.16
C GLY A 239 -0.01 -13.57 9.60
N LEU A 240 1.05 -13.20 10.30
CA LEU A 240 1.39 -11.82 10.64
C LEU A 240 2.45 -11.29 9.69
N TYR A 241 2.38 -9.99 9.46
CA TYR A 241 3.38 -9.21 8.74
C TYR A 241 3.71 -7.93 9.54
N GLY A 242 4.96 -7.54 9.50
CA GLY A 242 5.37 -6.36 10.26
C GLY A 242 6.86 -6.16 10.30
N ARG A 243 7.27 -5.41 11.31
CA ARG A 243 8.68 -5.09 11.52
C ARG A 243 8.98 -4.74 12.97
N GLN A 244 10.26 -4.80 13.32
CA GLN A 244 10.80 -4.05 14.43
C GLN A 244 11.17 -2.64 13.95
N THR A 245 10.73 -1.62 14.68
CA THR A 245 11.10 -0.22 14.39
C THR A 245 12.54 0.07 14.82
N ARG A 246 13.13 1.16 14.34
CA ARG A 246 14.46 1.61 14.81
C ARG A 246 14.53 1.90 16.31
N ARG A 247 13.38 2.07 16.97
CA ARG A 247 13.27 2.25 18.44
C ARG A 247 13.11 0.95 19.21
N GLY A 248 13.02 -0.19 18.50
CA GLY A 248 12.84 -1.50 19.11
C GLY A 248 11.41 -1.99 19.24
N ASN A 249 10.39 -1.16 18.96
CA ASN A 249 8.99 -1.60 19.04
C ASN A 249 8.68 -2.61 17.94
N LEU A 250 7.90 -3.64 18.26
CA LEU A 250 7.30 -4.53 17.27
C LEU A 250 6.00 -3.90 16.77
N VAL A 251 5.89 -3.72 15.45
CA VAL A 251 4.70 -3.20 14.77
C VAL A 251 4.20 -4.27 13.82
N TYR A 252 3.04 -4.87 14.14
CA TYR A 252 2.50 -6.02 13.44
C TYR A 252 1.03 -5.89 13.12
N GLY A 253 0.64 -6.40 11.96
CA GLY A 253 -0.72 -6.63 11.52
C GLY A 253 -0.86 -8.02 10.92
N GLY A 254 -2.05 -8.36 10.47
CA GLY A 254 -2.31 -9.66 9.84
C GLY A 254 -3.79 -9.91 9.61
N GLY A 255 -4.10 -10.86 8.77
CA GLY A 255 -5.49 -11.28 8.54
C GLY A 255 -6.06 -12.17 9.66
N PRO A 256 -7.36 -12.53 9.57
CA PRO A 256 -8.26 -12.06 8.54
C PRO A 256 -8.56 -10.57 8.69
N HIS A 257 -8.79 -9.89 7.56
CA HIS A 257 -9.29 -8.52 7.55
C HIS A 257 -10.81 -8.54 7.64
N GLU A 258 -11.38 -7.46 8.12
CA GLU A 258 -12.82 -7.27 8.21
C GLU A 258 -13.32 -6.50 6.97
N TRP A 259 -14.17 -7.15 6.17
CA TRP A 259 -14.77 -6.51 5.00
C TRP A 259 -15.75 -5.43 5.43
N ILE A 260 -15.69 -4.26 4.80
CA ILE A 260 -16.55 -3.11 5.11
C ILE A 260 -17.10 -2.52 3.84
N GLU A 261 -18.22 -1.78 3.96
CA GLU A 261 -18.70 -0.91 2.89
C GLU A 261 -18.13 0.51 3.08
N VAL A 262 -17.75 1.12 1.95
CA VAL A 262 -17.34 2.53 1.90
C VAL A 262 -18.33 3.24 0.98
N SER A 263 -19.29 3.94 1.56
CA SER A 263 -20.38 4.63 0.84
C SER A 263 -20.11 6.12 0.64
N GLY A 264 -18.99 6.65 1.13
CA GLY A 264 -18.65 8.06 1.04
C GLY A 264 -17.15 8.32 1.15
N MET A 265 -16.77 9.58 1.37
CA MET A 265 -15.37 10.00 1.47
C MET A 265 -14.74 9.65 2.82
N THR A 266 -15.51 9.16 3.77
CA THR A 266 -15.04 8.69 5.08
C THR A 266 -15.28 7.19 5.22
N ALA A 267 -14.43 6.52 6.00
CA ALA A 267 -14.55 5.11 6.33
C ALA A 267 -14.27 4.89 7.83
N PRO A 268 -14.85 3.86 8.47
CA PRO A 268 -14.61 3.58 9.88
C PRO A 268 -13.16 3.12 10.09
N GLU A 269 -12.43 3.85 10.92
CA GLU A 269 -10.98 3.65 11.15
C GLU A 269 -10.68 3.05 12.55
N GLN A 270 -11.69 2.79 13.36
CA GLN A 270 -11.48 2.31 14.71
C GLN A 270 -11.11 0.83 14.72
N PRO A 271 -10.12 0.43 15.54
CA PRO A 271 -9.79 -0.98 15.74
C PRO A 271 -10.97 -1.74 16.37
N SER A 272 -11.09 -3.03 16.03
CA SER A 272 -12.06 -3.93 16.64
C SER A 272 -11.41 -4.84 17.68
N THR A 273 -12.05 -5.02 18.83
CA THR A 273 -11.53 -5.87 19.90
C THR A 273 -11.25 -7.32 19.48
N PRO A 274 -12.10 -7.99 18.71
CA PRO A 274 -11.84 -9.34 18.23
C PRO A 274 -10.56 -9.48 17.41
N LEU A 275 -10.30 -8.54 16.49
CA LEU A 275 -9.11 -8.56 15.66
C LEU A 275 -7.85 -8.25 16.48
N LEU A 276 -7.87 -7.26 17.35
CA LEU A 276 -6.76 -6.96 18.26
C LEU A 276 -6.38 -8.15 19.14
N ARG A 277 -7.38 -8.84 19.70
CA ARG A 277 -7.17 -10.07 20.49
C ARG A 277 -6.49 -11.16 19.66
N ASN A 278 -6.94 -11.35 18.43
CA ASN A 278 -6.36 -12.33 17.51
C ASN A 278 -4.91 -11.97 17.15
N LEU A 279 -4.63 -10.71 16.81
CA LEU A 279 -3.28 -10.25 16.51
C LEU A 279 -2.33 -10.42 17.69
N SER A 280 -2.76 -10.04 18.90
CA SER A 280 -1.96 -10.16 20.12
C SER A 280 -1.61 -11.61 20.45
N ARG A 281 -2.59 -12.53 20.34
CA ARG A 281 -2.38 -13.96 20.54
C ARG A 281 -1.37 -14.51 19.56
N ARG A 282 -1.54 -14.23 18.27
CA ARG A 282 -0.66 -14.72 17.20
C ARG A 282 0.74 -14.13 17.28
N LEU A 283 0.88 -12.89 17.76
CA LEU A 283 2.18 -12.27 18.01
C LEU A 283 2.92 -12.99 19.14
N ALA A 284 2.23 -13.33 20.24
CA ALA A 284 2.80 -14.09 21.35
C ALA A 284 3.14 -15.53 20.95
N GLU A 285 2.38 -16.15 20.06
CA GLU A 285 2.70 -17.47 19.48
C GLU A 285 3.94 -17.42 18.58
N LEU A 286 4.07 -16.36 17.75
CA LEU A 286 5.22 -16.17 16.85
C LEU A 286 6.49 -15.81 17.62
N PHE A 287 6.35 -14.97 18.64
CA PHE A 287 7.45 -14.44 19.45
C PHE A 287 7.23 -14.68 20.96
N PRO A 288 7.33 -15.92 21.45
CA PRO A 288 7.18 -16.21 22.88
C PRO A 288 8.16 -15.42 23.76
N GLY A 289 9.36 -15.14 23.28
CA GLY A 289 10.32 -14.28 23.98
C GLY A 289 9.88 -12.84 24.17
N ALA A 290 8.88 -12.37 23.42
CA ALA A 290 8.29 -11.04 23.52
C ALA A 290 6.86 -11.04 24.09
N ALA A 291 6.33 -12.19 24.55
CA ALA A 291 4.95 -12.32 25.02
C ALA A 291 4.64 -11.49 26.29
N HIS A 292 5.67 -11.10 27.04
CA HIS A 292 5.56 -10.24 28.22
C HIS A 292 5.40 -8.75 27.92
N LEU A 293 5.64 -8.32 26.66
CA LEU A 293 5.57 -6.92 26.29
C LEU A 293 4.12 -6.41 26.28
N ARG A 294 3.94 -5.19 26.75
CA ARG A 294 2.65 -4.50 26.69
C ARG A 294 2.42 -3.92 25.31
N LEU A 295 1.18 -3.93 24.88
CA LEU A 295 0.75 -3.15 23.73
C LEU A 295 0.62 -1.68 24.14
N ILE A 296 1.32 -0.81 23.45
CA ILE A 296 1.29 0.64 23.72
C ILE A 296 0.38 1.40 22.76
N ARG A 297 0.05 0.78 21.61
CA ARG A 297 -0.83 1.38 20.60
C ARG A 297 -1.47 0.32 19.70
N SER A 298 -2.71 0.59 19.29
CA SER A 298 -3.39 -0.09 18.20
C SER A 298 -4.05 0.93 17.29
N TRP A 299 -4.21 0.58 16.01
CA TRP A 299 -4.90 1.41 15.03
C TRP A 299 -5.39 0.56 13.87
N ALA A 300 -6.33 1.09 13.10
CA ALA A 300 -6.81 0.48 11.87
C ALA A 300 -6.54 1.40 10.68
N GLY A 301 -6.47 0.81 9.50
CA GLY A 301 -6.46 1.48 8.21
C GLY A 301 -7.41 0.76 7.26
N ILE A 302 -7.99 1.51 6.33
CA ILE A 302 -8.86 0.91 5.32
C ILE A 302 -8.05 0.70 4.05
N VAL A 303 -7.99 -0.53 3.62
CA VAL A 303 -7.36 -0.94 2.36
C VAL A 303 -8.44 -1.32 1.35
N GLU A 304 -8.11 -1.22 0.09
CA GLU A 304 -8.95 -1.71 -1.00
C GLU A 304 -8.36 -3.00 -1.59
N ASN A 305 -9.23 -3.90 -2.04
CA ASN A 305 -8.82 -5.13 -2.71
C ASN A 305 -9.54 -5.26 -4.04
N THR A 306 -8.80 -5.61 -5.07
CA THR A 306 -9.35 -6.04 -6.36
C THR A 306 -9.71 -7.52 -6.33
N PRO A 307 -10.54 -8.02 -7.24
CA PRO A 307 -10.96 -9.43 -7.25
C PRO A 307 -9.83 -10.45 -7.33
N ASP A 308 -8.72 -10.10 -7.99
CA ASP A 308 -7.55 -10.96 -8.19
C ASP A 308 -6.36 -10.62 -7.29
N GLY A 309 -6.48 -9.59 -6.45
CA GLY A 309 -5.42 -9.13 -5.57
C GLY A 309 -4.28 -8.34 -6.27
N LEU A 310 -4.37 -8.11 -7.57
CA LEU A 310 -3.39 -7.32 -8.32
C LEU A 310 -3.79 -5.84 -8.40
N PRO A 311 -2.84 -4.91 -8.43
CA PRO A 311 -3.13 -3.49 -8.69
C PRO A 311 -3.91 -3.25 -9.98
N VAL A 312 -4.62 -2.12 -10.06
CA VAL A 312 -5.04 -1.53 -11.32
C VAL A 312 -4.21 -0.28 -11.55
N ILE A 313 -3.52 -0.20 -12.68
CA ILE A 313 -2.89 1.00 -13.21
C ILE A 313 -3.24 1.06 -14.68
N ASP A 314 -4.17 1.94 -15.03
CA ASP A 314 -4.67 2.02 -16.39
C ASP A 314 -5.00 3.46 -16.79
N ARG A 315 -4.79 3.76 -18.07
CA ARG A 315 -5.27 4.99 -18.69
C ARG A 315 -6.60 4.67 -19.36
N LEU A 316 -7.63 5.41 -18.98
CA LEU A 316 -8.96 5.21 -19.52
C LEU A 316 -9.01 5.55 -21.02
N SER A 317 -9.88 4.86 -21.74
CA SER A 317 -10.24 5.22 -23.13
C SER A 317 -11.20 6.39 -23.17
N ASP A 318 -12.09 6.50 -22.19
CA ASP A 318 -13.04 7.58 -22.01
C ASP A 318 -13.32 7.78 -20.51
N PRO A 319 -13.03 8.96 -19.95
CA PRO A 319 -12.29 10.10 -20.56
C PRO A 319 -10.79 9.81 -20.76
N ALA A 320 -10.28 10.11 -21.96
CA ALA A 320 -8.97 9.66 -22.44
C ALA A 320 -7.73 10.27 -21.73
N ASN A 321 -7.95 11.25 -20.85
CA ASN A 321 -6.90 11.91 -20.08
C ASN A 321 -6.92 11.55 -18.58
N VAL A 322 -7.58 10.47 -18.21
CA VAL A 322 -7.60 9.99 -16.83
C VAL A 322 -6.78 8.72 -16.68
N VAL A 323 -5.94 8.67 -15.65
CA VAL A 323 -5.26 7.47 -15.19
C VAL A 323 -5.87 7.05 -13.86
N ILE A 324 -6.31 5.80 -13.74
CA ILE A 324 -6.79 5.21 -12.49
C ILE A 324 -5.70 4.34 -11.90
N ALA A 325 -5.44 4.49 -10.59
CA ALA A 325 -4.48 3.70 -9.85
C ALA A 325 -5.07 3.24 -8.51
N THR A 326 -5.17 1.92 -8.32
CA THR A 326 -5.45 1.27 -7.03
C THR A 326 -4.49 0.12 -6.82
N MET A 327 -4.03 -0.06 -5.59
CA MET A 327 -2.89 -0.94 -5.32
C MET A 327 -3.27 -2.28 -4.68
N SER A 328 -4.54 -2.56 -4.48
CA SER A 328 -5.00 -3.84 -3.92
C SER A 328 -4.23 -4.24 -2.65
N SER A 329 -4.21 -3.37 -1.63
CA SER A 329 -3.55 -3.54 -0.32
C SER A 329 -2.01 -3.57 -0.33
N VAL A 330 -1.34 -3.54 -1.50
CA VAL A 330 0.14 -3.63 -1.60
C VAL A 330 0.81 -2.30 -1.94
N GLY A 331 0.06 -1.20 -1.88
CA GLY A 331 0.49 0.12 -2.36
C GLY A 331 1.72 0.70 -1.68
N PHE A 332 1.95 0.40 -0.41
CA PHE A 332 3.12 0.93 0.29
C PHE A 332 4.41 0.37 -0.30
N GLY A 333 4.56 -0.93 -0.36
CA GLY A 333 5.77 -1.56 -0.91
C GLY A 333 5.98 -1.24 -2.38
N LEU A 334 4.91 -1.29 -3.16
CA LEU A 334 4.99 -0.96 -4.59
C LEU A 334 5.16 0.53 -4.88
N SER A 335 5.07 1.43 -3.88
CA SER A 335 5.01 2.88 -4.12
C SER A 335 6.12 3.45 -5.01
N PRO A 336 7.41 3.06 -4.88
CA PRO A 336 8.43 3.61 -5.77
C PRO A 336 8.19 3.24 -7.23
N ALA A 337 7.84 1.98 -7.48
CA ALA A 337 7.64 1.44 -8.81
C ALA A 337 6.31 1.86 -9.43
N SER A 338 5.22 1.86 -8.65
CA SER A 338 3.90 2.27 -9.15
C SER A 338 3.86 3.75 -9.49
N GLY A 339 4.46 4.62 -8.65
CA GLY A 339 4.54 6.04 -8.97
C GLY A 339 5.32 6.31 -10.24
N LYS A 340 6.43 5.59 -10.45
CA LYS A 340 7.22 5.67 -11.69
C LYS A 340 6.43 5.19 -12.89
N ALA A 341 5.75 4.06 -12.78
CA ALA A 341 4.91 3.51 -13.85
C ALA A 341 3.78 4.47 -14.24
N ILE A 342 3.10 5.08 -13.25
CA ILE A 342 2.06 6.10 -13.47
C ILE A 342 2.66 7.32 -14.19
N SER A 343 3.81 7.80 -13.74
CA SER A 343 4.49 8.94 -14.37
C SER A 343 4.83 8.65 -15.84
N GLU A 344 5.40 7.47 -16.14
CA GLU A 344 5.73 7.09 -17.52
C GLU A 344 4.45 6.95 -18.39
N LEU A 345 3.38 6.41 -17.84
CA LEU A 345 2.10 6.29 -18.54
C LEU A 345 1.51 7.67 -18.86
N VAL A 346 1.65 8.64 -17.95
CA VAL A 346 1.20 10.02 -18.17
C VAL A 346 2.06 10.74 -19.21
N VAL A 347 3.38 10.69 -19.05
CA VAL A 347 4.33 11.47 -19.87
C VAL A 347 4.53 10.87 -21.26
N HIS A 348 4.60 9.54 -21.34
CA HIS A 348 4.96 8.82 -22.58
C HIS A 348 3.81 8.03 -23.19
N GLY A 349 2.65 7.95 -22.52
CA GLY A 349 1.52 7.12 -22.96
C GLY A 349 1.74 5.61 -22.77
N GLN A 350 2.91 5.19 -22.31
CA GLN A 350 3.27 3.78 -22.08
C GLN A 350 4.27 3.67 -20.90
N CYS A 351 4.18 2.58 -20.16
CA CYS A 351 5.15 2.24 -19.13
C CYS A 351 6.33 1.47 -19.75
N ARG A 352 7.55 1.82 -19.36
CA ARG A 352 8.80 1.21 -19.82
C ARG A 352 9.46 0.33 -18.77
N VAL A 353 9.10 0.52 -17.50
CA VAL A 353 9.71 -0.21 -16.37
C VAL A 353 9.03 -1.53 -16.06
N ALA A 354 7.82 -1.73 -16.57
CA ALA A 354 7.07 -2.98 -16.41
C ALA A 354 6.00 -3.12 -17.50
N ASP A 355 5.63 -4.35 -17.83
CA ASP A 355 4.42 -4.62 -18.59
C ASP A 355 3.19 -4.48 -17.69
N LEU A 356 2.37 -3.48 -17.97
CA LEU A 356 1.13 -3.22 -17.23
C LEU A 356 -0.08 -3.96 -17.79
N THR A 357 0.06 -4.82 -18.80
CA THR A 357 -1.07 -5.51 -19.44
C THR A 357 -1.93 -6.27 -18.41
N ALA A 358 -1.30 -6.96 -17.47
CA ALA A 358 -1.97 -7.66 -16.40
C ALA A 358 -2.60 -6.72 -15.33
N LEU A 359 -2.32 -5.42 -15.37
CA LEU A 359 -2.82 -4.42 -14.42
C LEU A 359 -3.92 -3.54 -15.02
N ARG A 360 -4.30 -3.76 -16.28
CA ARG A 360 -5.37 -2.99 -16.94
C ARG A 360 -6.75 -3.32 -16.37
N LEU A 361 -7.62 -2.32 -16.33
CA LEU A 361 -8.98 -2.46 -15.84
C LEU A 361 -9.81 -3.44 -16.68
N ALA A 362 -9.53 -3.51 -17.98
CA ALA A 362 -10.25 -4.39 -18.93
C ALA A 362 -10.24 -5.87 -18.54
N ARG A 363 -9.30 -6.33 -17.69
CA ARG A 363 -9.29 -7.72 -17.19
C ARG A 363 -10.51 -8.10 -16.36
N PHE A 364 -11.29 -7.10 -15.94
CA PHE A 364 -12.53 -7.28 -15.18
C PHE A 364 -13.80 -7.10 -16.01
N ALA A 365 -13.70 -7.04 -17.35
CA ALA A 365 -14.85 -6.81 -18.23
C ALA A 365 -15.98 -7.86 -18.05
N ASP A 366 -15.59 -9.13 -17.82
CA ASP A 366 -16.50 -10.25 -17.66
C ASP A 366 -16.71 -10.66 -16.19
N LEU A 367 -16.41 -9.75 -15.25
CA LEU A 367 -16.53 -10.04 -13.82
C LEU A 367 -18.00 -10.19 -13.44
N ALA A 368 -18.35 -11.33 -12.82
CA ALA A 368 -19.71 -11.57 -12.36
C ALA A 368 -20.13 -10.56 -11.27
N PRO A 369 -21.39 -10.05 -11.28
CA PRO A 369 -21.84 -9.06 -10.30
C PRO A 369 -21.73 -9.50 -8.84
N ASP A 370 -21.79 -10.79 -8.58
CA ASP A 370 -21.70 -11.41 -7.26
C ASP A 370 -20.28 -11.85 -6.86
N TRP A 371 -19.26 -11.32 -7.53
CA TRP A 371 -17.86 -11.69 -7.34
C TRP A 371 -17.39 -11.60 -5.88
N ARG A 372 -17.86 -10.61 -5.10
CA ARG A 372 -17.52 -10.48 -3.68
C ARG A 372 -17.99 -11.68 -2.87
N ALA A 373 -19.27 -12.06 -3.06
CA ALA A 373 -19.86 -13.21 -2.37
C ALA A 373 -19.16 -14.52 -2.77
N ARG A 374 -18.81 -14.70 -4.04
CA ARG A 374 -18.07 -15.87 -4.53
C ARG A 374 -16.68 -15.99 -3.92
N LEU A 375 -16.03 -14.88 -3.60
CA LEU A 375 -14.75 -14.86 -2.91
C LEU A 375 -14.88 -14.89 -1.38
N GLY A 376 -16.11 -15.02 -0.84
CA GLY A 376 -16.36 -14.98 0.59
C GLY A 376 -16.19 -13.59 1.22
N TRP A 377 -16.22 -12.53 0.42
CA TRP A 377 -16.03 -11.16 0.89
C TRP A 377 -17.38 -10.52 1.20
N VAL A 378 -17.94 -10.90 2.33
CA VAL A 378 -19.20 -10.36 2.83
C VAL A 378 -18.88 -9.31 3.90
N PRO A 379 -19.37 -8.06 3.75
CA PRO A 379 -19.17 -7.03 4.76
C PRO A 379 -19.73 -7.46 6.11
N VAL A 380 -18.99 -7.14 7.16
CA VAL A 380 -19.51 -7.26 8.52
C VAL A 380 -20.46 -6.08 8.76
N PRO A 381 -21.70 -6.31 9.19
CA PRO A 381 -22.61 -5.23 9.52
C PRO A 381 -22.00 -4.32 10.59
N GLU A 382 -22.12 -3.01 10.44
CA GLU A 382 -21.74 -2.08 11.50
C GLU A 382 -22.58 -2.38 12.76
N PRO A 383 -21.95 -2.44 13.95
CA PRO A 383 -22.73 -2.52 15.18
C PRO A 383 -23.66 -1.31 15.25
N ALA A 384 -24.91 -1.55 15.63
CA ALA A 384 -25.86 -0.46 15.85
C ALA A 384 -25.24 0.59 16.81
N PRO A 385 -25.41 1.89 16.55
CA PRO A 385 -24.93 2.91 17.47
C PRO A 385 -25.53 2.67 18.85
N VAL A 386 -24.66 2.64 19.87
CA VAL A 386 -25.03 2.48 21.29
C VAL A 386 -25.67 3.75 21.79
#